data_2277a8db285345972cb0287963e3b0f1
#
_entry.id   2277a8db285345972cb0287963e3b0f1
#
_cell.length_a   1.000
_cell.length_b   1.000
_cell.length_c   1.000
_cell.angle_alpha   90.00
_cell.angle_beta   90.00
_cell.angle_gamma   90.00
#
_symmetry.space_group_name_H-M   'P 1'
#
loop_
_entity.id
_entity.type
_entity.pdbx_description
1 polymer ?
#
loop_
_entity_poly.entity_id
_entity_poly.type
_entity_poly.pdbx_seq_one_letter_code
_entity_poly.pdbx_strand_id
1 'polypeptide(L)'
;GEWTLFSPDEVPELTETYGSTFENYYTRYEARAKEGKMKIVKHMKARDLWRKMVTMLYETGHPWITFKDPSNIRSPQDHVGVVHNSSLCTEITLNNSEEETAVCNLGSLNFQRLMINGKFDVDAVASTTRTAMRMLDNVIDVNFYPTIEAKRSNFRHRPVGLGLMGFHDALYMMNINFDSDEAVKFADESMELISYHAILASSDFARERGATETFRGSKGERVFSH
;
A
#
# COMPACT_ATOMS: atom_id res chain seq x y z
N GLY A 1 17.32 1.86 -24.28
CA GLY A 1 18.40 1.30 -23.47
C GLY A 1 18.26 -0.21 -23.35
N GLU A 2 19.26 -0.86 -22.80
CA GLU A 2 19.26 -2.25 -22.41
C GLU A 2 18.80 -2.40 -20.96
N TRP A 3 18.32 -3.57 -20.63
CA TRP A 3 17.99 -3.98 -19.27
C TRP A 3 18.66 -5.33 -18.99
N THR A 4 19.31 -5.44 -17.86
CA THR A 4 20.01 -6.64 -17.45
C THR A 4 19.23 -7.36 -16.37
N LEU A 5 18.97 -8.65 -16.59
CA LEU A 5 18.36 -9.53 -15.60
C LEU A 5 19.47 -10.35 -14.94
N PHE A 6 19.44 -10.41 -13.63
CA PHE A 6 20.39 -11.10 -12.77
C PHE A 6 19.72 -12.25 -12.02
N SER A 7 20.51 -13.21 -11.57
CA SER A 7 20.04 -14.17 -10.58
C SER A 7 19.94 -13.51 -9.21
N PRO A 8 18.81 -13.61 -8.48
CA PRO A 8 18.60 -12.89 -7.21
C PRO A 8 19.65 -13.20 -6.14
N ASP A 9 20.17 -14.42 -6.12
CA ASP A 9 21.21 -14.85 -5.18
C ASP A 9 22.57 -14.15 -5.38
N GLU A 10 22.82 -13.64 -6.59
CA GLU A 10 24.05 -12.89 -6.89
C GLU A 10 23.92 -11.38 -6.65
N VAL A 11 22.69 -10.88 -6.43
CA VAL A 11 22.37 -9.44 -6.33
C VAL A 11 21.39 -9.14 -5.18
N PRO A 12 21.62 -9.66 -3.96
CA PRO A 12 20.65 -9.56 -2.87
C PRO A 12 20.28 -8.11 -2.52
N GLU A 13 21.21 -7.16 -2.68
CA GLU A 13 20.96 -5.76 -2.35
C GLU A 13 19.90 -5.12 -3.27
N LEU A 14 19.68 -5.63 -4.47
CA LEU A 14 18.64 -5.11 -5.37
C LEU A 14 17.22 -5.36 -4.83
N THR A 15 17.03 -6.40 -4.03
CA THR A 15 15.77 -6.66 -3.35
C THR A 15 15.52 -5.66 -2.22
N GLU A 16 16.57 -5.32 -1.48
CA GLU A 16 16.49 -4.52 -0.25
C GLU A 16 16.66 -3.01 -0.47
N THR A 17 16.84 -2.57 -1.72
CA THR A 17 17.09 -1.16 -2.03
C THR A 17 16.10 -0.58 -3.04
N TYR A 18 15.98 0.74 -3.07
CA TYR A 18 15.17 1.50 -4.01
C TYR A 18 15.82 2.87 -4.30
N GLY A 19 15.29 3.61 -5.28
CA GLY A 19 15.79 4.93 -5.67
C GLY A 19 17.25 4.92 -6.12
N SER A 20 18.00 5.95 -5.77
CA SER A 20 19.42 6.11 -6.16
C SER A 20 20.32 4.99 -5.62
N THR A 21 20.00 4.43 -4.46
CA THR A 21 20.76 3.31 -3.90
C THR A 21 20.62 2.07 -4.77
N PHE A 22 19.40 1.75 -5.21
CA PHE A 22 19.15 0.67 -6.17
C PHE A 22 19.92 0.92 -7.48
N GLU A 23 19.85 2.12 -8.04
CA GLU A 23 20.55 2.47 -9.28
C GLU A 23 22.06 2.28 -9.16
N ASN A 24 22.67 2.67 -8.05
CA ASN A 24 24.08 2.47 -7.79
C ASN A 24 24.49 1.00 -7.72
N TYR A 25 23.69 0.16 -7.05
CA TYR A 25 23.93 -1.29 -7.03
C TYR A 25 23.72 -1.91 -8.41
N TYR A 26 22.64 -1.55 -9.08
CA TYR A 26 22.31 -2.09 -10.40
C TYR A 26 23.39 -1.80 -11.42
N THR A 27 23.86 -0.56 -11.54
CA THR A 27 24.93 -0.18 -12.46
C THR A 27 26.26 -0.85 -12.13
N ARG A 28 26.55 -1.05 -10.83
CA ARG A 28 27.73 -1.82 -10.40
C ARG A 28 27.65 -3.28 -10.83
N TYR A 29 26.47 -3.90 -10.72
CA TYR A 29 26.26 -5.27 -11.17
C TYR A 29 26.31 -5.38 -12.69
N GLU A 30 25.82 -4.42 -13.44
CA GLU A 30 25.99 -4.37 -14.90
C GLU A 30 27.47 -4.31 -15.30
N ALA A 31 28.28 -3.54 -14.60
CA ALA A 31 29.72 -3.50 -14.85
C ALA A 31 30.38 -4.87 -14.58
N ARG A 32 30.05 -5.51 -13.46
CA ARG A 32 30.53 -6.87 -13.13
C ARG A 32 30.10 -7.92 -14.17
N ALA A 33 28.89 -7.82 -14.68
CA ALA A 33 28.39 -8.70 -15.74
C ALA A 33 29.19 -8.53 -17.04
N LYS A 34 29.51 -7.30 -17.44
CA LYS A 34 30.36 -6.99 -18.60
C LYS A 34 31.78 -7.55 -18.45
N GLU A 35 32.29 -7.64 -17.23
CA GLU A 35 33.58 -8.24 -16.91
C GLU A 35 33.56 -9.77 -16.82
N GLY A 36 32.39 -10.40 -17.05
CA GLY A 36 32.23 -11.86 -16.94
C GLY A 36 32.30 -12.41 -15.51
N LYS A 37 32.10 -11.57 -14.50
CA LYS A 37 32.19 -11.90 -13.08
C LYS A 37 30.88 -12.37 -12.44
N MET A 38 29.86 -12.64 -13.26
CA MET A 38 28.55 -13.09 -12.82
C MET A 38 28.16 -14.39 -13.57
N LYS A 39 27.48 -15.31 -12.88
CA LYS A 39 27.19 -16.64 -13.41
C LYS A 39 25.98 -16.65 -14.34
N ILE A 40 24.89 -15.99 -13.92
CA ILE A 40 23.63 -16.01 -14.65
C ILE A 40 23.20 -14.57 -14.93
N VAL A 41 23.34 -14.17 -16.19
CA VAL A 41 22.97 -12.83 -16.65
C VAL A 41 22.23 -12.94 -17.99
N LYS A 42 21.19 -12.16 -18.15
CA LYS A 42 20.48 -12.03 -19.43
C LYS A 42 20.29 -10.54 -19.78
N HIS A 43 20.80 -10.15 -20.94
CA HIS A 43 20.58 -8.81 -21.48
C HIS A 43 19.39 -8.80 -22.42
N MET A 44 18.59 -7.76 -22.36
CA MET A 44 17.48 -7.53 -23.28
C MET A 44 17.22 -6.02 -23.45
N LYS A 45 16.55 -5.66 -24.55
CA LYS A 45 16.12 -4.27 -24.72
C LYS A 45 15.01 -3.95 -23.72
N ALA A 46 15.18 -2.89 -22.94
CA ALA A 46 14.19 -2.44 -21.96
C ALA A 46 12.81 -2.21 -22.59
N ARG A 47 12.78 -1.64 -23.82
CA ARG A 47 11.54 -1.43 -24.58
C ARG A 47 10.81 -2.74 -24.92
N ASP A 48 11.53 -3.79 -25.22
CA ASP A 48 10.92 -5.08 -25.57
C ASP A 48 10.33 -5.75 -24.33
N LEU A 49 11.00 -5.66 -23.19
CA LEU A 49 10.47 -6.10 -21.90
C LEU A 49 9.20 -5.33 -21.56
N TRP A 50 9.24 -4.00 -21.61
CA TRP A 50 8.09 -3.15 -21.33
C TRP A 50 6.91 -3.45 -22.25
N ARG A 51 7.17 -3.56 -23.56
CA ARG A 51 6.13 -3.92 -24.53
C ARG A 51 5.47 -5.24 -24.19
N LYS A 52 6.26 -6.27 -23.83
CA LYS A 52 5.72 -7.58 -23.44
C LYS A 52 4.80 -7.45 -22.20
N MET A 53 5.23 -6.72 -21.18
CA MET A 53 4.42 -6.49 -19.97
C MET A 53 3.10 -5.80 -20.31
N VAL A 54 3.14 -4.70 -21.06
CA VAL A 54 1.94 -3.92 -21.43
C VAL A 54 1.02 -4.73 -22.37
N THR A 55 1.57 -5.52 -23.30
CA THR A 55 0.78 -6.40 -24.18
C THR A 55 0.01 -7.42 -23.36
N MET A 56 0.68 -8.09 -22.41
CA MET A 56 0.03 -9.06 -21.53
C MET A 56 -1.05 -8.40 -20.66
N LEU A 57 -0.77 -7.20 -20.11
CA LEU A 57 -1.75 -6.44 -19.36
C LEU A 57 -3.00 -6.10 -20.20
N TYR A 58 -2.80 -5.68 -21.44
CA TYR A 58 -3.90 -5.37 -22.35
C TYR A 58 -4.73 -6.61 -22.73
N GLU A 59 -4.08 -7.73 -23.05
CA GLU A 59 -4.75 -8.95 -23.48
C GLU A 59 -5.45 -9.72 -22.35
N THR A 60 -4.88 -9.70 -21.15
CA THR A 60 -5.30 -10.58 -20.04
C THR A 60 -5.71 -9.85 -18.76
N GLY A 61 -5.49 -8.53 -18.67
CA GLY A 61 -5.65 -7.75 -17.44
C GLY A 61 -4.51 -7.97 -16.42
N HIS A 62 -3.47 -8.71 -16.75
CA HIS A 62 -2.31 -9.04 -15.91
C HIS A 62 -1.01 -8.95 -16.71
N PRO A 63 0.14 -8.71 -16.05
CA PRO A 63 0.34 -8.44 -14.62
C PRO A 63 -0.14 -7.04 -14.22
N TRP A 64 -0.55 -6.87 -12.98
CA TRP A 64 -0.72 -5.54 -12.42
C TRP A 64 0.65 -4.94 -12.10
N ILE A 65 0.79 -3.64 -12.24
CA ILE A 65 2.08 -2.95 -12.17
C ILE A 65 2.08 -2.02 -10.95
N THR A 66 3.04 -2.20 -10.07
CA THR A 66 3.33 -1.30 -8.95
C THR A 66 4.74 -0.75 -9.06
N PHE A 67 4.95 0.41 -8.45
CA PHE A 67 6.24 1.08 -8.44
C PHE A 67 6.83 1.04 -7.03
N LYS A 68 7.97 0.36 -6.90
CA LYS A 68 8.64 0.14 -5.61
C LYS A 68 9.10 1.45 -4.97
N ASP A 69 9.67 2.36 -5.72
CA ASP A 69 10.20 3.63 -5.20
C ASP A 69 9.11 4.50 -4.55
N PRO A 70 7.99 4.84 -5.22
CA PRO A 70 6.90 5.58 -4.59
C PRO A 70 6.33 4.91 -3.35
N SER A 71 6.21 3.57 -3.37
CA SER A 71 5.72 2.79 -2.23
C SER A 71 6.61 2.98 -1.00
N ASN A 72 7.93 2.92 -1.17
CA ASN A 72 8.88 3.07 -0.07
C ASN A 72 9.05 4.53 0.37
N ILE A 73 9.11 5.48 -0.57
CA ILE A 73 9.21 6.91 -0.25
C ILE A 73 8.02 7.38 0.62
N ARG A 74 6.83 6.82 0.37
CA ARG A 74 5.61 7.16 1.10
C ARG A 74 5.31 6.26 2.29
N SER A 75 6.05 5.16 2.48
CA SER A 75 5.85 4.27 3.62
C SER A 75 6.03 5.03 4.94
N PRO A 76 5.08 4.94 5.88
CA PRO A 76 5.25 5.50 7.21
C PRO A 76 6.23 4.68 8.06
N GLN A 77 6.56 3.47 7.64
CA GLN A 77 7.40 2.49 8.34
C GLN A 77 8.72 2.21 7.63
N ASP A 78 9.29 3.19 6.92
CA ASP A 78 10.58 3.09 6.23
C ASP A 78 11.76 2.74 7.15
N HIS A 79 11.62 2.99 8.46
CA HIS A 79 12.59 2.65 9.50
C HIS A 79 12.53 1.17 9.93
N VAL A 80 11.51 0.42 9.52
CA VAL A 80 11.32 -1.00 9.89
C VAL A 80 11.79 -1.93 8.79
N GLY A 81 11.49 -1.62 7.54
CA GLY A 81 11.84 -2.47 6.41
C GLY A 81 11.42 -1.91 5.06
N VAL A 82 11.74 -2.65 4.02
CA VAL A 82 11.46 -2.29 2.63
C VAL A 82 10.18 -2.95 2.16
N VAL A 83 9.36 -2.19 1.45
CA VAL A 83 8.23 -2.71 0.68
C VAL A 83 8.78 -3.28 -0.62
N HIS A 84 8.86 -4.60 -0.71
CA HIS A 84 9.44 -5.29 -1.88
C HIS A 84 8.47 -5.29 -3.07
N ASN A 85 7.20 -5.56 -2.81
CA ASN A 85 6.11 -5.61 -3.79
C ASN A 85 4.78 -5.38 -3.07
N SER A 86 3.70 -5.29 -3.85
CA SER A 86 2.35 -5.33 -3.31
C SER A 86 1.80 -6.76 -3.28
N SER A 87 0.66 -6.93 -2.62
CA SER A 87 -0.13 -8.16 -2.68
C SER A 87 -0.92 -8.25 -4.00
N LEU A 88 -1.86 -9.18 -4.08
CA LEU A 88 -2.60 -9.56 -5.29
C LEU A 88 -3.20 -8.37 -6.06
N CYS A 89 -3.82 -7.41 -5.37
CA CYS A 89 -4.58 -6.32 -6.00
C CYS A 89 -3.84 -4.99 -6.06
N THR A 90 -2.56 -4.93 -5.71
CA THR A 90 -1.68 -3.75 -5.68
C THR A 90 -2.03 -2.67 -4.65
N GLU A 91 -3.04 -2.87 -3.81
CA GLU A 91 -3.47 -1.94 -2.77
C GLU A 91 -2.61 -2.00 -1.49
N ILE A 92 -1.87 -3.10 -1.29
CA ILE A 92 -1.10 -3.33 -0.07
C ILE A 92 0.37 -2.98 -0.29
N THR A 93 0.86 -2.05 0.50
CA THR A 93 2.26 -1.60 0.50
C THR A 93 2.87 -1.75 1.90
N LEU A 94 2.99 -3.00 2.34
CA LEU A 94 3.55 -3.39 3.62
C LEU A 94 4.90 -4.07 3.43
N ASN A 95 5.79 -3.91 4.41
CA ASN A 95 7.08 -4.58 4.41
C ASN A 95 6.96 -6.05 4.84
N ASN A 96 7.83 -6.88 4.29
CA ASN A 96 8.03 -8.28 4.66
C ASN A 96 9.51 -8.53 4.95
N SER A 97 9.77 -9.56 5.76
CA SER A 97 11.13 -10.04 6.05
C SER A 97 11.11 -11.56 6.24
N GLU A 98 12.25 -12.16 6.56
CA GLU A 98 12.30 -13.58 6.94
C GLU A 98 11.48 -13.89 8.19
N GLU A 99 11.31 -12.90 9.07
CA GLU A 99 10.61 -13.06 10.35
C GLU A 99 9.17 -12.52 10.33
N GLU A 100 8.77 -11.78 9.29
CA GLU A 100 7.48 -11.09 9.24
C GLU A 100 6.82 -11.25 7.87
N THR A 101 5.61 -11.81 7.88
CA THR A 101 4.75 -11.86 6.71
C THR A 101 3.59 -10.88 6.90
N ALA A 102 3.49 -9.89 6.03
CA ALA A 102 2.42 -8.89 6.11
C ALA A 102 1.04 -9.52 5.95
N VAL A 103 0.10 -9.04 6.76
CA VAL A 103 -1.30 -9.48 6.77
C VAL A 103 -2.21 -8.29 6.49
N CYS A 104 -3.15 -8.49 5.57
CA CYS A 104 -4.15 -7.48 5.22
C CYS A 104 -5.39 -7.59 6.12
N ASN A 105 -5.74 -6.51 6.82
CA ASN A 105 -6.98 -6.38 7.58
C ASN A 105 -7.83 -5.32 6.88
N LEU A 106 -8.79 -5.77 6.05
CA LEU A 106 -9.48 -4.91 5.09
C LEU A 106 -10.96 -4.76 5.40
N GLY A 107 -11.49 -3.57 5.19
CA GLY A 107 -12.90 -3.25 5.22
C GLY A 107 -13.25 -2.13 4.25
N SER A 108 -14.53 -1.96 3.92
CA SER A 108 -14.99 -0.90 3.03
C SER A 108 -16.27 -0.28 3.54
N LEU A 109 -16.34 1.05 3.46
CA LEU A 109 -17.56 1.82 3.72
C LEU A 109 -18.49 1.77 2.51
N ASN A 110 -19.76 1.53 2.74
CA ASN A 110 -20.75 1.58 1.67
C ASN A 110 -21.31 3.01 1.52
N PHE A 111 -20.84 3.73 0.51
CA PHE A 111 -21.22 5.11 0.27
C PHE A 111 -22.73 5.30 0.05
N GLN A 112 -23.37 4.36 -0.65
CA GLN A 112 -24.81 4.43 -0.84
C GLN A 112 -25.58 4.53 0.49
N ARG A 113 -25.08 3.86 1.54
CA ARG A 113 -25.71 3.88 2.87
C ARG A 113 -25.39 5.13 3.70
N LEU A 114 -24.42 5.92 3.24
CA LEU A 114 -24.02 7.19 3.86
C LEU A 114 -24.63 8.41 3.14
N MET A 115 -25.52 8.16 2.17
CA MET A 115 -26.25 9.19 1.44
C MET A 115 -27.61 9.42 2.07
N ILE A 116 -27.94 10.67 2.41
CA ILE A 116 -29.26 11.09 2.90
C ILE A 116 -29.78 12.21 2.00
N ASN A 117 -30.94 12.00 1.38
CA ASN A 117 -31.57 12.98 0.47
C ASN A 117 -30.63 13.48 -0.64
N GLY A 118 -29.84 12.58 -1.23
CA GLY A 118 -28.89 12.92 -2.31
C GLY A 118 -27.67 13.71 -1.82
N LYS A 119 -27.40 13.75 -0.52
CA LYS A 119 -26.20 14.38 0.06
C LYS A 119 -25.43 13.42 0.91
N PHE A 120 -24.14 13.61 0.98
CA PHE A 120 -23.25 12.83 1.82
C PHE A 120 -23.40 13.27 3.30
N ASP A 121 -23.77 12.34 4.16
CA ASP A 121 -23.99 12.62 5.59
C ASP A 121 -22.66 12.57 6.34
N VAL A 122 -22.12 13.74 6.65
CA VAL A 122 -20.81 13.91 7.31
C VAL A 122 -20.77 13.22 8.68
N ASP A 123 -21.84 13.32 9.47
CA ASP A 123 -21.89 12.73 10.82
C ASP A 123 -21.98 11.21 10.76
N ALA A 124 -22.75 10.68 9.81
CA ALA A 124 -22.82 9.24 9.54
C ALA A 124 -21.46 8.70 9.06
N VAL A 125 -20.76 9.44 8.19
CA VAL A 125 -19.41 9.07 7.74
C VAL A 125 -18.44 9.02 8.91
N ALA A 126 -18.41 10.07 9.75
CA ALA A 126 -17.53 10.14 10.90
C ALA A 126 -17.73 8.97 11.88
N SER A 127 -18.99 8.71 12.25
CA SER A 127 -19.33 7.63 13.20
C SER A 127 -19.06 6.24 12.61
N THR A 128 -19.41 6.02 11.34
CA THR A 128 -19.18 4.73 10.65
C THR A 128 -17.70 4.47 10.44
N THR A 129 -16.92 5.48 10.04
CA THR A 129 -15.47 5.38 9.91
C THR A 129 -14.82 4.97 11.23
N ARG A 130 -15.18 5.63 12.34
CA ARG A 130 -14.68 5.28 13.68
C ARG A 130 -15.01 3.84 14.06
N THR A 131 -16.24 3.41 13.78
CA THR A 131 -16.69 2.04 14.04
C THR A 131 -15.91 1.04 13.20
N ALA A 132 -15.76 1.29 11.91
CA ALA A 132 -15.00 0.43 10.99
C ALA A 132 -13.53 0.30 11.41
N MET A 133 -12.89 1.39 11.79
CA MET A 133 -11.52 1.38 12.32
C MET A 133 -11.41 0.54 13.59
N ARG A 134 -12.37 0.64 14.51
CA ARG A 134 -12.45 -0.19 15.72
C ARG A 134 -12.60 -1.68 15.39
N MET A 135 -13.45 -2.01 14.42
CA MET A 135 -13.65 -3.38 13.99
C MET A 135 -12.39 -3.98 13.39
N LEU A 136 -11.71 -3.22 12.52
CA LEU A 136 -10.46 -3.64 11.88
C LEU A 136 -9.34 -3.84 12.90
N ASP A 137 -9.19 -2.94 13.87
CA ASP A 137 -8.22 -3.09 14.95
C ASP A 137 -8.52 -4.31 15.83
N ASN A 138 -9.79 -4.56 16.15
CA ASN A 138 -10.19 -5.73 16.93
C ASN A 138 -9.95 -7.06 16.20
N VAL A 139 -10.13 -7.11 14.87
CA VAL A 139 -9.85 -8.33 14.08
C VAL A 139 -8.41 -8.78 14.25
N ILE A 140 -7.46 -7.87 14.37
CA ILE A 140 -6.06 -8.22 14.60
C ILE A 140 -5.88 -9.09 15.85
N ASP A 141 -6.62 -8.79 16.92
CA ASP A 141 -6.49 -9.50 18.20
C ASP A 141 -7.21 -10.84 18.23
N VAL A 142 -8.34 -10.97 17.50
CA VAL A 142 -9.19 -12.18 17.55
C VAL A 142 -8.96 -13.14 16.39
N ASN A 143 -8.19 -12.75 15.38
CA ASN A 143 -7.98 -13.55 14.18
C ASN A 143 -7.09 -14.77 14.44
N PHE A 144 -7.31 -15.82 13.63
CA PHE A 144 -6.41 -16.96 13.57
C PHE A 144 -5.25 -16.67 12.59
N TYR A 145 -4.04 -16.93 13.03
CA TYR A 145 -2.84 -16.77 12.21
C TYR A 145 -2.23 -18.13 11.88
N PRO A 146 -2.09 -18.49 10.60
CA PRO A 146 -1.57 -19.80 10.21
C PRO A 146 -0.07 -19.95 10.49
N THR A 147 0.68 -18.85 10.55
CA THR A 147 2.13 -18.85 10.82
C THR A 147 2.48 -17.84 11.90
N ILE A 148 3.62 -18.05 12.54
CA ILE A 148 4.11 -17.14 13.59
C ILE A 148 4.57 -15.82 13.01
N GLU A 149 5.12 -15.82 11.78
CA GLU A 149 5.58 -14.63 11.06
C GLU A 149 4.41 -13.70 10.73
N ALA A 150 3.26 -14.27 10.32
CA ALA A 150 2.04 -13.53 10.06
C ALA A 150 1.49 -12.90 11.36
N LYS A 151 1.46 -13.67 12.45
CA LYS A 151 1.04 -13.17 13.75
C LYS A 151 1.96 -12.05 14.24
N ARG A 152 3.27 -12.26 14.17
CA ARG A 152 4.27 -11.27 14.59
C ARG A 152 4.11 -9.95 13.85
N SER A 153 4.05 -9.98 12.52
CA SER A 153 3.84 -8.81 11.69
C SER A 153 2.57 -8.05 12.07
N ASN A 154 1.45 -8.77 12.16
CA ASN A 154 0.16 -8.14 12.38
C ASN A 154 0.03 -7.50 13.78
N PHE A 155 0.53 -8.18 14.81
CA PHE A 155 0.52 -7.62 16.18
C PHE A 155 1.51 -6.45 16.35
N ARG A 156 2.67 -6.52 15.69
CA ARG A 156 3.72 -5.51 15.81
C ARG A 156 3.36 -4.20 15.11
N HIS A 157 2.76 -4.30 13.91
CA HIS A 157 2.49 -3.15 13.05
C HIS A 157 1.04 -2.69 13.08
N ARG A 158 0.10 -3.57 13.37
CA ARG A 158 -1.36 -3.36 13.37
C ARG A 158 -1.88 -2.65 12.12
N PRO A 159 -1.54 -3.13 10.91
CA PRO A 159 -1.94 -2.47 9.67
C PRO A 159 -3.43 -2.73 9.40
N VAL A 160 -4.14 -1.68 9.02
CA VAL A 160 -5.53 -1.74 8.60
C VAL A 160 -5.72 -1.02 7.27
N GLY A 161 -6.60 -1.53 6.43
CA GLY A 161 -6.99 -0.92 5.16
C GLY A 161 -8.49 -0.64 5.15
N LEU A 162 -8.86 0.62 5.15
CA LEU A 162 -10.25 1.06 5.05
C LEU A 162 -10.50 1.70 3.69
N GLY A 163 -11.23 1.01 2.84
CA GLY A 163 -11.64 1.46 1.52
C GLY A 163 -13.08 1.95 1.48
N LEU A 164 -13.57 2.08 0.28
CA LEU A 164 -14.96 2.43 -0.01
C LEU A 164 -15.53 1.57 -1.13
N MET A 165 -16.85 1.42 -1.13
CA MET A 165 -17.63 0.84 -2.22
C MET A 165 -18.90 1.66 -2.44
N GLY A 166 -19.53 1.50 -3.60
CA GLY A 166 -20.73 2.25 -3.95
C GLY A 166 -20.48 3.72 -4.30
N PHE A 167 -19.25 4.09 -4.72
CA PHE A 167 -18.94 5.44 -5.16
C PHE A 167 -19.80 5.85 -6.36
N HIS A 168 -19.90 4.99 -7.37
CA HIS A 168 -20.72 5.25 -8.54
C HIS A 168 -22.21 5.33 -8.19
N ASP A 169 -22.68 4.49 -7.27
CA ASP A 169 -24.07 4.58 -6.78
C ASP A 169 -24.34 5.94 -6.10
N ALA A 170 -23.39 6.44 -5.32
CA ALA A 170 -23.49 7.77 -4.72
C ALA A 170 -23.55 8.87 -5.78
N LEU A 171 -22.74 8.80 -6.84
CA LEU A 171 -22.80 9.73 -7.97
C LEU A 171 -24.18 9.70 -8.64
N TYR A 172 -24.76 8.51 -8.87
CA TYR A 172 -26.13 8.38 -9.37
C TYR A 172 -27.15 9.08 -8.48
N MET A 173 -27.05 8.87 -7.15
CA MET A 173 -27.96 9.51 -6.19
C MET A 173 -27.83 11.03 -6.17
N MET A 174 -26.65 11.56 -6.50
CA MET A 174 -26.37 12.99 -6.60
C MET A 174 -26.62 13.57 -8.01
N ASN A 175 -26.94 12.72 -8.98
CA ASN A 175 -27.06 13.06 -10.40
C ASN A 175 -25.78 13.68 -10.98
N ILE A 176 -24.63 13.11 -10.65
CA ILE A 176 -23.30 13.52 -11.11
C ILE A 176 -22.77 12.51 -12.11
N ASN A 177 -22.27 12.99 -13.24
CA ASN A 177 -21.62 12.13 -14.24
C ASN A 177 -20.26 11.66 -13.75
N PHE A 178 -19.94 10.39 -14.01
CA PHE A 178 -18.67 9.78 -13.56
C PHE A 178 -17.43 10.47 -14.14
N ASP A 179 -17.49 10.95 -15.38
CA ASP A 179 -16.40 11.62 -16.09
C ASP A 179 -16.46 13.16 -15.99
N SER A 180 -16.94 13.68 -14.86
CA SER A 180 -17.07 15.11 -14.60
C SER A 180 -16.09 15.61 -13.52
N ASP A 181 -15.82 16.90 -13.55
CA ASP A 181 -15.04 17.59 -12.51
C ASP A 181 -15.73 17.50 -11.14
N GLU A 182 -17.06 17.48 -11.10
CA GLU A 182 -17.83 17.29 -9.88
C GLU A 182 -17.60 15.91 -9.25
N ALA A 183 -17.46 14.86 -10.08
CA ALA A 183 -17.12 13.52 -9.58
C ALA A 183 -15.70 13.47 -8.99
N VAL A 184 -14.74 14.13 -9.62
CA VAL A 184 -13.37 14.27 -9.11
C VAL A 184 -13.36 15.02 -7.77
N LYS A 185 -14.08 16.14 -7.70
CA LYS A 185 -14.24 16.91 -6.48
C LYS A 185 -14.87 16.11 -5.34
N PHE A 186 -15.94 15.38 -5.65
CA PHE A 186 -16.60 14.51 -4.66
C PHE A 186 -15.67 13.38 -4.17
N ALA A 187 -14.87 12.80 -5.07
CA ALA A 187 -13.89 11.79 -4.70
C ALA A 187 -12.85 12.35 -3.70
N ASP A 188 -12.32 13.53 -3.98
CA ASP A 188 -11.33 14.22 -3.15
C ASP A 188 -11.91 14.56 -1.76
N GLU A 189 -13.03 15.28 -1.72
CA GLU A 189 -13.68 15.73 -0.48
C GLU A 189 -14.16 14.56 0.40
N SER A 190 -14.73 13.52 -0.21
CA SER A 190 -15.20 12.34 0.54
C SER A 190 -14.05 11.53 1.13
N MET A 191 -12.94 11.38 0.40
CA MET A 191 -11.76 10.67 0.89
C MET A 191 -10.99 11.49 1.92
N GLU A 192 -10.94 12.81 1.80
CA GLU A 192 -10.41 13.69 2.85
C GLU A 192 -11.13 13.47 4.17
N LEU A 193 -12.47 13.50 4.13
CA LEU A 193 -13.32 13.29 5.31
C LEU A 193 -13.08 11.92 5.97
N ILE A 194 -13.06 10.85 5.18
CA ILE A 194 -12.81 9.49 5.67
C ILE A 194 -11.40 9.39 6.26
N SER A 195 -10.39 9.91 5.56
CA SER A 195 -9.00 9.87 6.00
C SER A 195 -8.81 10.62 7.32
N TYR A 196 -9.42 11.79 7.45
CA TYR A 196 -9.38 12.57 8.69
C TYR A 196 -9.96 11.78 9.87
N HIS A 197 -11.17 11.22 9.73
CA HIS A 197 -11.82 10.47 10.79
C HIS A 197 -11.15 9.12 11.08
N ALA A 198 -10.55 8.49 10.09
CA ALA A 198 -9.78 7.25 10.28
C ALA A 198 -8.50 7.50 11.09
N ILE A 199 -7.75 8.55 10.75
CA ILE A 199 -6.52 8.94 11.47
C ILE A 199 -6.87 9.40 12.90
N LEU A 200 -7.93 10.19 13.07
CA LEU A 200 -8.40 10.60 14.38
C LEU A 200 -8.79 9.40 15.24
N ALA A 201 -9.56 8.45 14.70
CA ALA A 201 -9.92 7.22 15.40
C ALA A 201 -8.68 6.40 15.78
N SER A 202 -7.72 6.26 14.87
CA SER A 202 -6.44 5.56 15.15
C SER A 202 -5.69 6.23 16.30
N SER A 203 -5.61 7.56 16.31
CA SER A 203 -4.98 8.32 17.40
C SER A 203 -5.70 8.12 18.75
N ASP A 204 -7.03 8.13 18.75
CA ASP A 204 -7.82 7.87 19.96
C ASP A 204 -7.61 6.46 20.49
N PHE A 205 -7.54 5.45 19.59
CA PHE A 205 -7.28 4.07 20.00
C PHE A 205 -5.86 3.89 20.53
N ALA A 206 -4.87 4.62 20.00
CA ALA A 206 -3.53 4.65 20.57
C ALA A 206 -3.49 5.24 21.98
N ARG A 207 -4.32 6.23 22.29
CA ARG A 207 -4.47 6.75 23.68
C ARG A 207 -5.15 5.73 24.60
N GLU A 208 -6.12 4.98 24.07
CA GLU A 208 -6.90 3.98 24.84
C GLU A 208 -6.10 2.68 25.09
N ARG A 209 -5.37 2.18 24.07
CA ARG A 209 -4.76 0.85 24.04
C ARG A 209 -3.23 0.86 24.01
N GLY A 210 -2.61 2.01 23.86
CA GLY A 210 -1.19 2.18 23.57
C GLY A 210 -0.92 2.27 22.07
N ALA A 211 0.16 2.98 21.72
CA ALA A 211 0.66 3.04 20.35
C ALA A 211 1.24 1.70 19.91
N THR A 212 1.22 1.43 18.61
CA THR A 212 1.87 0.24 18.05
C THR A 212 3.38 0.26 18.30
N GLU A 213 4.01 -0.92 18.40
CA GLU A 213 5.45 -1.02 18.64
C GLU A 213 6.25 -0.21 17.63
N THR A 214 5.86 -0.26 16.37
CA THR A 214 6.56 0.39 15.25
C THR A 214 6.13 1.82 14.98
N PHE A 215 5.32 2.42 15.83
CA PHE A 215 5.06 3.86 15.77
C PHE A 215 6.31 4.67 16.13
N ARG A 216 7.11 4.18 17.08
CA ARG A 216 8.38 4.81 17.48
C ARG A 216 9.38 4.79 16.34
N GLY A 217 10.00 5.94 16.06
CA GLY A 217 10.92 6.15 14.93
C GLY A 217 10.23 6.38 13.59
N SER A 218 8.91 6.22 13.50
CA SER A 218 8.15 6.43 12.27
C SER A 218 8.11 7.90 11.84
N LYS A 219 7.77 8.13 10.58
CA LYS A 219 7.47 9.49 10.09
C LYS A 219 6.31 10.12 10.86
N GLY A 220 5.32 9.32 11.25
CA GLY A 220 4.18 9.78 12.04
C GLY A 220 4.60 10.31 13.42
N GLU A 221 5.47 9.63 14.14
CA GLU A 221 5.99 10.12 15.42
C GLU A 221 6.71 11.46 15.26
N ARG A 222 7.53 11.59 14.21
CA ARG A 222 8.27 12.85 13.93
C ARG A 222 7.37 14.04 13.62
N VAL A 223 6.19 13.80 13.07
CA VAL A 223 5.22 14.85 12.70
C VAL A 223 4.29 15.21 13.87
N PHE A 224 3.90 14.23 14.69
CA PHE A 224 2.89 14.39 15.74
C PHE A 224 3.47 14.47 17.16
N SER A 225 4.78 14.43 17.33
CA SER A 225 5.46 14.57 18.63
C SER A 225 5.71 16.03 19.04
N HIS A 226 5.19 16.97 18.30
CA HIS A 226 5.20 18.43 18.57
C HIS A 226 3.74 18.91 18.68
#